data_3b09e2d71a7d218acbcf58529b6e12fa
#
_entry.id   3b09e2d71a7d218acbcf58529b6e12fa
#
_cell.length_a   1.000
_cell.length_b   1.000
_cell.length_c   1.000
_cell.angle_alpha   90.00
_cell.angle_beta   90.00
_cell.angle_gamma   90.00
#
_symmetry.space_group_name_H-M   'P 1'
#
loop_
_entity.id
_entity.type
_entity.pdbx_description
1 polymer ?
#
loop_
_entity_poly.entity_id
_entity_poly.type
_entity_poly.pdbx_seq_one_letter_code
_entity_poly.pdbx_strand_id
1 'polypeptide(L)'
;DIGHGKGSFSFKVAKLMLENNFQPDVISSDVHKLCINGPAFDQLTTLSKFLVLGVPFYDVIEQSTVNAAKALNRPELGTFKVGSVGDVSLLRIDTGSYDYIDVLGETLAGDRKIELDGVVLNGQWWHTA
;
A
#
# COMPACT_ATOMS: atom_id res chain seq x y z
N ASP A 1 -0.15 -12.33 3.31
CA ASP A 1 -0.24 -11.29 2.28
C ASP A 1 -1.68 -10.87 2.03
N ILE A 2 -1.89 -9.60 1.86
CA ILE A 2 -3.14 -9.03 1.34
C ILE A 2 -2.87 -8.43 -0.04
N GLY A 3 -3.44 -9.07 -1.07
CA GLY A 3 -3.57 -8.51 -2.41
C GLY A 3 -4.98 -7.98 -2.61
N HIS A 4 -5.13 -6.75 -3.08
CA HIS A 4 -6.46 -6.16 -3.28
C HIS A 4 -7.17 -6.76 -4.49
N GLY A 5 -6.51 -6.69 -5.65
CA GLY A 5 -7.02 -7.18 -6.91
C GLY A 5 -8.44 -6.71 -7.24
N LYS A 6 -9.16 -7.56 -7.95
CA LYS A 6 -10.57 -7.33 -8.31
C LYS A 6 -11.56 -7.94 -7.29
N GLY A 7 -11.13 -8.97 -6.53
CA GLY A 7 -12.05 -9.78 -5.74
C GLY A 7 -11.58 -10.14 -4.33
N SER A 8 -10.45 -9.63 -3.87
CA SER A 8 -9.78 -10.16 -2.68
C SER A 8 -9.79 -9.25 -1.46
N PHE A 9 -10.36 -8.04 -1.56
CA PHE A 9 -10.36 -7.07 -0.46
C PHE A 9 -11.76 -6.52 -0.17
N SER A 10 -12.24 -6.68 1.06
CA SER A 10 -13.43 -5.99 1.54
C SER A 10 -13.19 -5.28 2.86
N PHE A 11 -13.78 -4.11 3.04
CA PHE A 11 -13.69 -3.34 4.29
C PHE A 11 -14.25 -4.10 5.48
N LYS A 12 -15.33 -4.86 5.26
CA LYS A 12 -15.95 -5.68 6.31
C LYS A 12 -14.96 -6.70 6.88
N VAL A 13 -14.28 -7.46 6.01
CA VAL A 13 -13.31 -8.47 6.44
C VAL A 13 -12.07 -7.81 7.05
N ALA A 14 -11.55 -6.76 6.42
CA ALA A 14 -10.38 -6.05 6.93
C ALA A 14 -10.61 -5.47 8.34
N LYS A 15 -11.76 -4.85 8.59
CA LYS A 15 -12.14 -4.36 9.92
C LYS A 15 -12.21 -5.48 10.95
N LEU A 16 -12.88 -6.58 10.61
CA LEU A 16 -13.00 -7.74 11.50
C LEU A 16 -11.63 -8.33 11.87
N MET A 17 -10.72 -8.41 10.91
CA MET A 17 -9.36 -8.89 11.14
C MET A 17 -8.60 -7.95 12.10
N LEU A 18 -8.63 -6.64 11.85
CA LEU A 18 -7.95 -5.65 12.68
C LEU A 18 -8.52 -5.59 14.10
N GLU A 19 -9.85 -5.68 14.26
CA GLU A 19 -10.53 -5.76 15.57
C GLU A 19 -10.11 -6.99 16.38
N ASN A 20 -9.69 -8.07 15.72
CA ASN A 20 -9.15 -9.28 16.34
C ASN A 20 -7.62 -9.30 16.43
N ASN A 21 -6.96 -8.14 16.30
CA ASN A 21 -5.50 -7.99 16.33
C ASN A 21 -4.78 -8.82 15.28
N PHE A 22 -5.43 -9.07 14.16
CA PHE A 22 -4.84 -9.78 13.03
C PHE A 22 -4.51 -8.78 11.92
N GLN A 23 -3.24 -8.39 11.83
CA GLN A 23 -2.73 -7.57 10.75
C GLN A 23 -2.07 -8.45 9.67
N PRO A 24 -2.09 -8.07 8.39
CA PRO A 24 -1.32 -8.77 7.38
C PRO A 24 0.18 -8.55 7.59
N ASP A 25 0.99 -9.56 7.30
CA ASP A 25 2.46 -9.41 7.27
C ASP A 25 2.91 -8.58 6.07
N VAL A 26 2.21 -8.72 4.94
CA VAL A 26 2.52 -8.08 3.66
C VAL A 26 1.24 -7.49 3.07
N ILE A 27 1.34 -6.28 2.54
CA ILE A 27 0.31 -5.66 1.71
C ILE A 27 0.85 -5.53 0.28
N SER A 28 0.25 -6.29 -0.64
CA SER A 28 0.49 -6.17 -2.07
C SER A 28 -0.75 -5.57 -2.76
N SER A 29 -0.65 -5.18 -4.02
CA SER A 29 -1.78 -4.57 -4.72
C SER A 29 -2.61 -5.59 -5.49
N ASP A 30 -1.96 -6.60 -6.04
CA ASP A 30 -2.55 -7.50 -7.04
C ASP A 30 -3.25 -6.71 -8.17
N VAL A 31 -2.69 -5.56 -8.55
CA VAL A 31 -3.25 -4.71 -9.60
C VAL A 31 -3.02 -5.35 -10.96
N HIS A 32 -4.10 -5.50 -11.70
CA HIS A 32 -4.10 -6.06 -13.04
C HIS A 32 -5.17 -5.38 -13.91
N LYS A 33 -5.22 -5.74 -15.18
CA LYS A 33 -6.09 -5.11 -16.19
C LYS A 33 -7.56 -4.93 -15.75
N LEU A 34 -8.09 -5.83 -14.93
CA LEU A 34 -9.50 -5.77 -14.52
C LEU A 34 -9.76 -4.88 -13.30
N CYS A 35 -8.74 -4.38 -12.62
CA CYS A 35 -8.87 -3.57 -11.41
C CYS A 35 -8.05 -2.29 -11.39
N ILE A 36 -7.32 -1.98 -12.46
CA ILE A 36 -6.57 -0.73 -12.61
C ILE A 36 -7.48 0.51 -12.69
N ASN A 37 -8.73 0.33 -13.12
CA ASN A 37 -9.75 1.38 -13.10
C ASN A 37 -10.72 1.23 -11.92
N GLY A 38 -10.31 0.49 -10.88
CA GLY A 38 -11.06 0.20 -9.67
C GLY A 38 -11.45 -1.28 -9.52
N PRO A 39 -11.61 -1.72 -8.28
CA PRO A 39 -11.53 -0.96 -7.02
C PRO A 39 -10.10 -0.80 -6.47
N ALA A 40 -9.09 -1.52 -6.97
CA ALA A 40 -7.72 -1.43 -6.45
C ALA A 40 -7.00 -0.15 -6.90
N PHE A 41 -7.13 0.23 -8.17
CA PHE A 41 -6.46 1.34 -8.85
C PHE A 41 -4.94 1.17 -8.91
N ASP A 42 -4.26 1.35 -7.79
CA ASP A 42 -2.81 1.26 -7.63
C ASP A 42 -2.41 0.79 -6.22
N GLN A 43 -1.10 0.63 -6.00
CA GLN A 43 -0.56 0.22 -4.71
C GLN A 43 -0.82 1.29 -3.63
N LEU A 44 -0.63 2.58 -3.93
CA LEU A 44 -0.78 3.65 -2.94
C LEU A 44 -2.23 3.81 -2.49
N THR A 45 -3.20 3.59 -3.38
CA THR A 45 -4.61 3.53 -3.03
C THR A 45 -4.89 2.37 -2.08
N THR A 46 -4.31 1.20 -2.34
CA THR A 46 -4.42 0.04 -1.44
C THR A 46 -3.85 0.35 -0.07
N LEU A 47 -2.64 0.91 0.01
CA LEU A 47 -2.01 1.31 1.28
C LEU A 47 -2.83 2.37 2.01
N SER A 48 -3.41 3.32 1.28
CA SER A 48 -4.26 4.37 1.85
C SER A 48 -5.51 3.81 2.52
N LYS A 49 -6.10 2.74 1.98
CA LYS A 49 -7.23 2.04 2.62
C LYS A 49 -6.86 1.47 3.98
N PHE A 50 -5.69 0.86 4.12
CA PHE A 50 -5.20 0.37 5.42
C PHE A 50 -4.92 1.50 6.39
N LEU A 51 -4.34 2.61 5.91
CA LEU A 51 -4.12 3.80 6.71
C LEU A 51 -5.43 4.37 7.28
N VAL A 52 -6.48 4.44 6.46
CA VAL A 52 -7.81 4.91 6.87
C VAL A 52 -8.53 3.91 7.78
N LEU A 53 -8.25 2.61 7.64
CA LEU A 53 -8.72 1.57 8.56
C LEU A 53 -8.05 1.61 9.94
N GLY A 54 -7.05 2.49 10.14
CA GLY A 54 -6.39 2.70 11.42
C GLY A 54 -5.07 1.95 11.59
N VAL A 55 -4.55 1.30 10.55
CA VAL A 55 -3.20 0.74 10.61
C VAL A 55 -2.19 1.88 10.65
N PRO A 56 -1.22 1.88 11.58
CA PRO A 56 -0.20 2.92 11.65
C PRO A 56 0.57 3.07 10.35
N PHE A 57 0.90 4.31 9.97
CA PHE A 57 1.58 4.58 8.70
C PHE A 57 2.88 3.78 8.54
N TYR A 58 3.70 3.70 9.59
CA TYR A 58 4.95 2.94 9.53
C TYR A 58 4.73 1.45 9.29
N ASP A 59 3.69 0.86 9.91
CA ASP A 59 3.34 -0.55 9.71
C ASP A 59 2.93 -0.79 8.26
N VAL A 60 2.10 0.10 7.68
CA VAL A 60 1.70 0.04 6.26
C VAL A 60 2.92 0.06 5.33
N ILE A 61 3.90 0.92 5.63
CA ILE A 61 5.15 0.99 4.84
C ILE A 61 5.99 -0.27 5.04
N GLU A 62 6.19 -0.75 6.27
CA GLU A 62 6.92 -2.00 6.52
C GLU A 62 6.31 -3.19 5.80
N GLN A 63 4.98 -3.32 5.85
CA GLN A 63 4.21 -4.39 5.20
C GLN A 63 4.36 -4.38 3.67
N SER A 64 4.58 -3.22 3.08
CA SER A 64 4.75 -3.08 1.61
C SER A 64 6.21 -3.01 1.14
N THR A 65 7.17 -2.99 2.04
CA THR A 65 8.61 -2.86 1.72
C THR A 65 9.43 -3.99 2.35
N VAL A 66 9.93 -3.79 3.56
CA VAL A 66 10.87 -4.74 4.18
C VAL A 66 10.23 -6.11 4.45
N ASN A 67 8.96 -6.17 4.81
CA ASN A 67 8.26 -7.42 5.03
C ASN A 67 8.02 -8.17 3.70
N ALA A 68 7.64 -7.45 2.64
CA ALA A 68 7.53 -8.00 1.30
C ALA A 68 8.88 -8.54 0.80
N ALA A 69 9.97 -7.80 1.00
CA ALA A 69 11.32 -8.24 0.68
C ALA A 69 11.73 -9.51 1.43
N LYS A 70 11.42 -9.60 2.72
CA LYS A 70 11.64 -10.82 3.52
C LYS A 70 10.86 -12.00 2.99
N ALA A 71 9.58 -11.81 2.67
CA ALA A 71 8.71 -12.86 2.13
C ALA A 71 9.23 -13.41 0.80
N LEU A 72 9.88 -12.57 -0.02
CA LEU A 72 10.52 -12.94 -1.27
C LEU A 72 11.97 -13.48 -1.10
N ASN A 73 12.46 -13.56 0.13
CA ASN A 73 13.86 -13.89 0.44
C ASN A 73 14.87 -12.96 -0.26
N ARG A 74 14.56 -11.67 -0.32
CA ARG A 74 15.36 -10.61 -0.95
C ARG A 74 15.67 -9.49 0.08
N PRO A 75 16.48 -9.78 1.11
CA PRO A 75 16.72 -8.85 2.23
C PRO A 75 17.49 -7.57 1.85
N GLU A 76 18.06 -7.54 0.65
CA GLU A 76 18.71 -6.36 0.07
C GLU A 76 17.71 -5.33 -0.48
N LEU A 77 16.43 -5.68 -0.59
CA LEU A 77 15.35 -4.80 -1.02
C LEU A 77 14.59 -4.21 0.18
N GLY A 78 13.85 -3.13 -0.05
CA GLY A 78 13.03 -2.49 0.97
C GLY A 78 13.82 -1.87 2.13
N THR A 79 15.08 -1.50 1.90
CA THR A 79 15.98 -0.97 2.92
C THR A 79 16.91 0.10 2.35
N PHE A 80 17.37 1.03 3.21
CA PHE A 80 18.38 2.04 2.89
C PHE A 80 19.77 1.71 3.41
N LYS A 81 20.05 0.46 3.67
CA LYS A 81 21.40 0.05 4.09
C LYS A 81 22.41 0.34 2.99
N VAL A 82 23.62 0.77 3.38
CA VAL A 82 24.71 1.00 2.42
C VAL A 82 24.98 -0.29 1.64
N GLY A 83 25.03 -0.18 0.31
CA GLY A 83 25.18 -1.32 -0.60
C GLY A 83 23.88 -1.94 -1.09
N SER A 84 22.72 -1.47 -0.60
CA SER A 84 21.41 -1.86 -1.13
C SER A 84 21.09 -1.14 -2.44
N VAL A 85 20.07 -1.63 -3.13
CA VAL A 85 19.56 -0.98 -4.36
C VAL A 85 19.12 0.44 -4.04
N GLY A 86 19.50 1.39 -4.88
CA GLY A 86 19.20 2.81 -4.70
C GLY A 86 17.84 3.23 -5.27
N ASP A 87 16.80 2.44 -4.98
CA ASP A 87 15.43 2.70 -5.42
C ASP A 87 14.61 3.28 -4.26
N VAL A 88 14.00 4.45 -4.49
CA VAL A 88 13.24 5.18 -3.47
C VAL A 88 11.96 5.76 -4.05
N SER A 89 10.84 5.56 -3.36
CA SER A 89 9.62 6.32 -3.59
C SER A 89 9.52 7.43 -2.55
N LEU A 90 9.34 8.66 -3.00
CA LEU A 90 9.05 9.79 -2.14
C LEU A 90 7.53 9.92 -2.04
N LEU A 91 7.03 9.79 -0.82
CA LEU A 91 5.60 9.78 -0.55
C LEU A 91 5.24 10.97 0.36
N ARG A 92 4.03 11.49 0.20
CA ARG A 92 3.40 12.39 1.16
C ARG A 92 2.06 11.82 1.62
N ILE A 93 1.61 12.22 2.79
CA ILE A 93 0.24 12.00 3.24
C ILE A 93 -0.53 13.28 2.95
N ASP A 94 -1.47 13.19 2.04
CA ASP A 94 -2.39 14.28 1.73
C ASP A 94 -3.62 14.16 2.64
N THR A 95 -4.09 15.31 3.15
CA THR A 95 -5.28 15.40 4.01
C THR A 95 -6.43 16.02 3.26
N GLY A 96 -7.60 15.39 3.33
CA GLY A 96 -8.76 15.83 2.57
C GLY A 96 -9.97 14.96 2.84
N SER A 97 -10.89 14.91 1.90
CA SER A 97 -12.03 14.00 1.93
C SER A 97 -11.93 13.05 0.76
N TYR A 98 -11.80 11.77 1.06
CA TYR A 98 -11.60 10.70 0.09
C TYR A 98 -12.62 9.59 0.30
N ASP A 99 -13.20 9.10 -0.77
CA ASP A 99 -14.07 7.93 -0.75
C ASP A 99 -13.34 6.74 -1.36
N TYR A 100 -13.08 5.73 -0.54
CA TYR A 100 -12.46 4.49 -0.95
C TYR A 100 -13.54 3.44 -1.21
N ILE A 101 -13.38 2.65 -2.26
CA ILE A 101 -14.29 1.58 -2.63
C ILE A 101 -13.61 0.22 -2.51
N ASP A 102 -14.34 -0.80 -2.04
CA ASP A 102 -13.85 -2.18 -2.01
C ASP A 102 -14.41 -3.04 -3.17
N VAL A 103 -14.09 -4.34 -3.17
CA VAL A 103 -14.50 -5.26 -4.24
C VAL A 103 -15.99 -5.57 -4.24
N LEU A 104 -16.71 -5.28 -3.14
CA LEU A 104 -18.15 -5.48 -3.01
C LEU A 104 -18.94 -4.21 -3.36
N GLY A 105 -18.25 -3.09 -3.66
CA GLY A 105 -18.85 -1.80 -3.89
C GLY A 105 -19.15 -1.01 -2.61
N GLU A 106 -18.70 -1.50 -1.45
CA GLU A 106 -18.81 -0.77 -0.20
C GLU A 106 -17.83 0.39 -0.18
N THR A 107 -18.24 1.51 0.39
CA THR A 107 -17.43 2.72 0.47
C THR A 107 -16.96 2.98 1.90
N LEU A 108 -15.74 3.51 2.04
CA LEU A 108 -15.17 3.97 3.29
C LEU A 108 -14.67 5.40 3.09
N ALA A 109 -15.28 6.35 3.81
CA ALA A 109 -14.78 7.72 3.86
C ALA A 109 -13.47 7.78 4.65
N GLY A 110 -12.50 8.50 4.12
CA GLY A 110 -11.20 8.71 4.73
C GLY A 110 -10.78 10.18 4.68
N ASP A 111 -9.92 10.55 5.61
CA ASP A 111 -9.37 11.90 5.75
C ASP A 111 -7.93 12.03 5.22
N ARG A 112 -7.33 10.92 4.77
CA ARG A 112 -5.94 10.84 4.36
C ARG A 112 -5.76 9.97 3.12
N LYS A 113 -4.77 10.34 2.32
CA LYS A 113 -4.34 9.58 1.14
C LYS A 113 -2.82 9.61 1.03
N ILE A 114 -2.22 8.51 0.64
CA ILE A 114 -0.79 8.43 0.32
C ILE A 114 -0.62 8.78 -1.15
N GLU A 115 0.16 9.80 -1.43
CA GLU A 115 0.45 10.30 -2.77
C GLU A 115 1.93 10.16 -3.10
N LEU A 116 2.24 9.99 -4.39
CA LEU A 116 3.60 9.92 -4.90
C LEU A 116 4.10 11.33 -5.22
N ASP A 117 5.23 11.72 -4.64
CA ASP A 117 5.94 12.98 -4.99
C ASP A 117 7.08 12.75 -5.96
N GLY A 118 7.64 11.55 -5.98
CA GLY A 118 8.71 11.25 -6.91
C GLY A 118 9.31 9.87 -6.74
N VAL A 119 10.13 9.48 -7.72
CA VAL A 119 10.82 8.20 -7.75
C VAL A 119 12.30 8.40 -8.05
N VAL A 120 13.14 7.76 -7.24
CA VAL A 120 14.56 7.56 -7.53
C VAL A 120 14.74 6.10 -7.94
N LEU A 121 15.42 5.86 -9.06
CA LEU A 121 15.72 4.54 -9.58
C LEU A 121 17.24 4.41 -9.79
N ASN A 122 17.83 3.39 -9.21
CA ASN A 122 19.30 3.18 -9.24
C ASN A 122 20.09 4.42 -8.79
N GLY A 123 19.61 5.12 -7.76
CA GLY A 123 20.25 6.33 -7.24
C GLY A 123 20.08 7.58 -8.11
N GLN A 124 19.28 7.54 -9.16
CA GLN A 124 19.04 8.66 -10.05
C GLN A 124 17.56 9.06 -10.01
N TRP A 125 17.31 10.37 -10.07
CA TRP A 125 15.94 10.87 -10.16
C TRP A 125 15.32 10.41 -11.47
N TRP A 126 14.25 9.67 -11.38
CA TRP A 126 13.61 9.04 -12.54
C TRP A 126 12.29 9.72 -12.91
N HIS A 127 11.45 10.05 -11.92
CA HIS A 127 10.14 10.61 -12.17
C HIS A 127 9.69 11.54 -11.05
N THR A 128 9.00 12.61 -11.43
CA THR A 128 8.21 13.48 -10.57
C THR A 128 6.74 13.29 -10.86
N ALA A 129 5.96 13.14 -9.83
CA ALA A 129 4.51 13.08 -9.97
C ALA A 129 3.92 14.43 -10.43
#